data_d695a6f43683b59ec474d99287b3dac1
#
_entry.id   d695a6f43683b59ec474d99287b3dac1
#
_cell.length_a   1.000
_cell.length_b   1.000
_cell.length_c   1.000
_cell.angle_alpha   90.00
_cell.angle_beta   90.00
_cell.angle_gamma   90.00
#
_symmetry.space_group_name_H-M   'P 1'
#
loop_
_entity.id
_entity.type
_entity.pdbx_description
1 polymer ?
#
loop_
_entity_poly.entity_id
_entity_poly.type
_entity_poly.pdbx_seq_one_letter_code
_entity_poly.pdbx_strand_id
1 'polypeptide(L)'
;MKSAKKKQAPSRALQDKMSELEEKAAHKGIQIHYDLLEAAGLKLKGGICKIRGEYHLFIDRRKSAAEKIEILQDYTDYPLPEDIPENED
;
A
#
# COMPACT_ATOMS: atom_id res chain seq x y z
N MET A 1 11.11 25.46 17.39
CA MET A 1 10.86 25.04 17.07
C MET A 1 10.73 24.50 16.47
N LYS A 2 10.46 24.51 16.07
CA LYS A 2 10.23 23.90 15.61
C LYS A 2 9.52 23.24 15.25
N SER A 3 9.12 23.19 15.24
CA SER A 3 8.23 22.27 15.41
C SER A 3 7.28 22.16 14.31
N ALA A 4 6.84 23.02 13.84
CA ALA A 4 5.88 22.98 12.88
C ALA A 4 6.23 22.14 11.73
N LYS A 5 7.36 22.18 11.37
CA LYS A 5 7.68 21.44 10.32
C LYS A 5 7.56 20.06 10.44
N LYS A 6 7.53 19.61 11.58
CA LYS A 6 7.47 18.28 11.72
C LYS A 6 6.21 17.73 11.30
N LYS A 7 5.21 18.41 11.09
CA LYS A 7 4.06 17.80 10.75
C LYS A 7 4.13 17.28 9.40
N GLN A 8 5.10 17.61 8.66
CA GLN A 8 5.23 17.12 7.34
C GLN A 8 5.74 15.71 7.30
N ALA A 9 6.44 15.29 8.30
CA ALA A 9 7.00 13.95 8.30
C ALA A 9 6.26 13.06 9.27
N PRO A 10 6.09 11.78 8.98
CA PRO A 10 5.45 10.90 9.94
C PRO A 10 6.35 10.67 11.13
N SER A 11 5.76 10.33 12.26
CA SER A 11 6.54 10.04 13.43
C SER A 11 7.36 8.77 13.20
N ARG A 12 8.37 8.58 14.04
CA ARG A 12 9.18 7.41 13.94
C ARG A 12 8.34 6.16 14.13
N ALA A 13 7.39 6.21 15.04
CA ALA A 13 6.53 5.06 15.27
C ALA A 13 5.72 4.72 14.04
N LEU A 14 5.21 5.72 13.33
CA LEU A 14 4.46 5.44 12.13
C LEU A 14 5.35 4.90 11.02
N GLN A 15 6.57 5.42 10.91
CA GLN A 15 7.49 4.92 9.90
C GLN A 15 7.87 3.48 10.18
N ASP A 16 8.12 3.14 11.45
CA ASP A 16 8.45 1.78 11.81
C ASP A 16 7.29 0.84 11.53
N LYS A 17 6.07 1.31 11.80
CA LYS A 17 4.90 0.47 11.55
C LYS A 17 4.71 0.25 10.06
N MET A 18 4.94 1.27 9.25
CA MET A 18 4.83 1.11 7.81
C MET A 18 5.84 0.10 7.30
N SER A 19 7.08 0.19 7.77
CA SER A 19 8.11 -0.75 7.34
C SER A 19 7.76 -2.18 7.73
N GLU A 20 7.22 -2.36 8.91
CA GLU A 20 6.83 -3.67 9.37
C GLU A 20 5.74 -4.25 8.49
N LEU A 21 4.75 -3.43 8.14
CA LEU A 21 3.65 -3.90 7.31
C LEU A 21 4.10 -4.15 5.88
N GLU A 22 5.03 -3.34 5.38
CA GLU A 22 5.56 -3.57 4.04
C GLU A 22 6.30 -4.90 3.98
N GLU A 23 7.01 -5.24 5.05
CA GLU A 23 7.67 -6.52 5.09
C GLU A 23 6.67 -7.66 5.13
N LYS A 24 5.59 -7.52 5.90
CA LYS A 24 4.58 -8.54 5.95
C LYS A 24 3.95 -8.73 4.59
N ALA A 25 3.71 -7.64 3.87
CA ALA A 25 3.13 -7.73 2.54
C ALA A 25 4.08 -8.46 1.61
N ALA A 26 5.36 -8.17 1.70
CA ALA A 26 6.33 -8.84 0.85
C ALA A 26 6.33 -10.33 1.11
N HIS A 27 6.20 -10.73 2.37
CA HIS A 27 6.17 -12.16 2.68
C HIS A 27 4.90 -12.82 2.16
N LYS A 28 3.85 -12.07 1.90
CA LYS A 28 2.65 -12.62 1.31
C LYS A 28 2.69 -12.54 -0.21
N GLY A 29 3.79 -12.09 -0.77
CA GLY A 29 3.92 -12.00 -2.22
C GLY A 29 3.26 -10.78 -2.81
N ILE A 30 3.05 -9.73 -2.02
CA ILE A 30 2.42 -8.52 -2.48
C ILE A 30 3.48 -7.44 -2.67
N GLN A 31 3.52 -6.86 -3.87
CA GLN A 31 4.42 -5.75 -4.13
C GLN A 31 3.65 -4.46 -3.91
N ILE A 32 4.23 -3.54 -3.16
CA ILE A 32 3.56 -2.29 -2.81
C ILE A 32 4.10 -1.16 -3.67
N HIS A 33 3.19 -0.37 -4.24
CA HIS A 33 3.56 0.77 -5.05
C HIS A 33 2.86 2.01 -4.51
N TYR A 34 3.62 3.05 -4.23
CA TYR A 34 3.05 4.32 -3.80
C TYR A 34 3.04 5.21 -5.02
N ASP A 35 1.87 5.39 -5.60
CA ASP A 35 1.77 6.12 -6.84
C ASP A 35 0.39 6.76 -6.92
N LEU A 36 0.13 7.45 -8.00
CA LEU A 36 -1.19 8.01 -8.22
C LEU A 36 -2.05 6.94 -8.83
N LEU A 37 -3.23 6.74 -8.26
CA LEU A 37 -4.06 5.63 -8.71
C LEU A 37 -4.69 5.79 -10.07
N GLU A 38 -4.63 6.97 -10.64
CA GLU A 38 -5.20 7.13 -11.92
C GLU A 38 -4.30 6.63 -12.98
N ALA A 39 -3.23 6.02 -12.64
CA ALA A 39 -2.36 5.57 -13.61
C ALA A 39 -2.88 4.47 -14.34
N ALA A 40 -2.90 4.53 -15.43
CA ALA A 40 -2.72 3.47 -16.05
C ALA A 40 -3.59 2.45 -16.57
N GLY A 41 -4.73 2.56 -16.54
CA GLY A 41 -5.57 1.57 -17.15
C GLY A 41 -5.50 0.19 -16.56
N LEU A 42 -4.96 0.05 -15.37
CA LEU A 42 -4.96 -1.25 -14.72
C LEU A 42 -6.32 -1.51 -14.10
N LYS A 43 -6.73 -2.75 -14.10
CA LYS A 43 -7.95 -3.13 -13.42
C LYS A 43 -7.60 -3.39 -11.97
N LEU A 44 -8.21 -2.65 -11.07
CA LEU A 44 -7.92 -2.75 -9.66
C LEU A 44 -9.19 -2.98 -8.87
N LYS A 45 -9.06 -3.69 -7.75
CA LYS A 45 -10.16 -3.83 -6.83
C LYS A 45 -9.66 -3.32 -5.50
N GLY A 46 -10.08 -2.09 -5.13
CA GLY A 46 -9.58 -1.49 -3.90
C GLY A 46 -8.11 -1.22 -3.93
N GLY A 47 -7.55 -1.04 -5.11
CA GLY A 47 -6.13 -0.75 -5.23
C GLY A 47 -5.25 -1.96 -5.48
N ILE A 48 -5.81 -3.17 -5.42
CA ILE A 48 -4.98 -4.36 -5.61
C ILE A 48 -5.33 -5.05 -6.93
N CYS A 49 -4.34 -5.65 -7.54
CA CYS A 49 -4.53 -6.40 -8.75
C CYS A 49 -3.45 -7.46 -8.86
N LYS A 50 -3.59 -8.32 -9.84
CA LYS A 50 -2.55 -9.27 -10.17
C LYS A 50 -1.98 -8.88 -11.52
N ILE A 51 -0.69 -8.96 -11.67
CA ILE A 51 -0.04 -8.74 -12.95
C ILE A 51 0.87 -9.94 -13.14
N ARG A 52 0.55 -10.73 -14.16
CA ARG A 52 1.34 -11.94 -14.44
C ARG A 52 1.42 -12.86 -13.23
N GLY A 53 0.34 -12.99 -12.51
CA GLY A 53 0.29 -13.88 -11.37
C GLY A 53 0.85 -13.33 -10.08
N GLU A 54 1.36 -12.11 -10.09
CA GLU A 54 1.89 -11.49 -8.89
C GLU A 54 0.94 -10.42 -8.38
N TYR A 55 0.85 -10.31 -7.06
CA TYR A 55 -0.04 -9.32 -6.46
C TYR A 55 0.65 -7.97 -6.40
N HIS A 56 -0.06 -6.92 -6.78
CA HIS A 56 0.45 -5.57 -6.72
C HIS A 56 -0.60 -4.68 -6.04
N LEU A 57 -0.19 -4.01 -5.00
CA LEU A 57 -1.08 -3.11 -4.26
C LEU A 57 -0.62 -1.69 -4.50
N PHE A 58 -1.52 -0.88 -5.06
CA PHE A 58 -1.20 0.51 -5.35
C PHE A 58 -1.87 1.39 -4.32
N ILE A 59 -1.08 2.19 -3.64
CA ILE A 59 -1.57 3.10 -2.62
C ILE A 59 -1.27 4.51 -3.08
N ASP A 60 -2.29 5.38 -3.05
CA ASP A 60 -2.10 6.76 -3.47
C ASP A 60 -1.04 7.39 -2.57
N ARG A 61 0.04 7.86 -3.17
CA ARG A 61 1.14 8.39 -2.40
C ARG A 61 0.80 9.66 -1.65
N ARG A 62 -0.32 10.30 -1.99
CA ARG A 62 -0.72 11.52 -1.29
C ARG A 62 -1.42 11.24 0.04
N LYS A 63 -1.77 10.01 0.33
CA LYS A 63 -2.42 9.70 1.59
C LYS A 63 -1.45 9.89 2.75
N SER A 64 -1.99 10.16 3.92
CA SER A 64 -1.15 10.32 5.10
C SER A 64 -0.54 8.98 5.49
N ALA A 65 0.47 9.03 6.34
CA ALA A 65 1.09 7.79 6.82
C ALA A 65 0.07 6.92 7.55
N ALA A 66 -0.80 7.53 8.33
CA ALA A 66 -1.79 6.76 9.06
C ALA A 66 -2.75 6.06 8.11
N GLU A 67 -3.15 6.73 7.03
CA GLU A 67 -4.05 6.12 6.07
C GLU A 67 -3.36 4.99 5.32
N LYS A 68 -2.08 5.17 4.99
CA LYS A 68 -1.34 4.12 4.32
C LYS A 68 -1.24 2.89 5.21
N ILE A 69 -1.04 3.11 6.51
CA ILE A 69 -0.96 1.99 7.43
C ILE A 69 -2.28 1.24 7.49
N GLU A 70 -3.40 1.95 7.50
CA GLU A 70 -4.69 1.28 7.52
C GLU A 70 -4.88 0.40 6.29
N ILE A 71 -4.49 0.91 5.14
CA ILE A 71 -4.61 0.12 3.92
C ILE A 71 -3.72 -1.10 3.97
N LEU A 72 -2.47 -0.91 4.42
CA LEU A 72 -1.56 -2.03 4.51
C LEU A 72 -2.07 -3.09 5.49
N GLN A 73 -2.64 -2.67 6.60
CA GLN A 73 -3.17 -3.61 7.56
C GLN A 73 -4.31 -4.44 6.98
N ASP A 74 -5.14 -3.81 6.16
CA ASP A 74 -6.24 -4.56 5.56
C ASP A 74 -5.74 -5.70 4.68
N TYR A 75 -4.59 -5.53 4.05
CA TYR A 75 -4.09 -6.56 3.15
C TYR A 75 -3.08 -7.49 3.81
N THR A 76 -2.57 -7.15 4.98
CA THR A 76 -1.63 -8.03 5.66
C THR A 76 -2.27 -8.81 6.80
N ASP A 77 -3.31 -8.25 7.43
CA ASP A 77 -3.93 -8.90 8.57
C ASP A 77 -5.09 -9.82 8.18
N TYR A 78 -5.58 -9.71 6.97
CA TYR A 78 -6.72 -10.50 6.53
C TYR A 78 -6.39 -11.21 5.22
N PRO A 79 -7.09 -12.27 4.90
CA PRO A 79 -6.84 -12.95 3.62
C PRO A 79 -7.15 -12.04 2.46
N LEU A 80 -6.48 -12.24 1.36
CA LEU A 80 -6.73 -11.45 0.17
C LEU A 80 -8.08 -11.80 -0.43
N PRO A 81 -8.73 -10.84 -1.08
CA PRO A 81 -10.01 -11.13 -1.75
C PRO A 81 -9.80 -12.17 -2.82
N GLU A 82 -10.86 -12.90 -3.14
CA GLU A 82 -10.72 -13.96 -4.13
C GLU A 82 -10.85 -13.48 -5.55
N ASP A 83 -11.52 -12.36 -5.75
CA ASP A 83 -11.76 -11.90 -7.10
C ASP A 83 -10.88 -10.73 -7.48
N ILE A 84 -9.61 -10.84 -7.20
CA ILE A 84 -8.66 -9.79 -7.56
C ILE A 84 -8.48 -9.79 -9.07
N PRO A 85 -8.63 -8.62 -9.71
CA PRO A 85 -8.49 -8.55 -11.16
C PRO A 85 -7.11 -8.92 -11.64
N GLU A 86 -7.02 -9.59 -12.75
CA GLU A 86 -5.77 -9.98 -13.34
C GLU A 86 -5.47 -9.09 -14.53
N ASN A 87 -4.24 -8.60 -14.61
CA ASN A 87 -3.78 -7.79 -15.72
C ASN A 87 -2.62 -8.48 -16.40
N GLU A 88 -2.50 -8.25 -17.69
CA GLU A 88 -1.42 -8.87 -18.42
C GLU A 88 -0.43 -7.87 -18.81
N ASP A 89 0.15 -7.28 -17.97
CA ASP A 89 1.10 -6.29 -18.19
C ASP A 89 0.68 -5.19 -19.05
#